data_5716ced6e374d6ef8e6f7f38e9759c81
#
_entry.id   5716ced6e374d6ef8e6f7f38e9759c81
#
_cell.length_a   1.000
_cell.length_b   1.000
_cell.length_c   1.000
_cell.angle_alpha   90.00
_cell.angle_beta   90.00
_cell.angle_gamma   90.00
#
_symmetry.space_group_name_H-M   'P 1'
#
loop_
_entity.id
_entity.type
_entity.pdbx_description
1 polymer ?
#
loop_
_entity_poly.entity_id
_entity_poly.type
_entity_poly.pdbx_seq_one_letter_code
_entity_poly.pdbx_strand_id
1 'polypeptide(L)'
;DAVITINSNLGEYQVPVHAEITDDGIQTSRGAVDNLEAFIKLAESDYREAFRLYTSESFLKVLQGEDPGYESLYRGMSRNPVTYQHMEEFLIGTGKKEPVTLRLEKTEQTWDHLDTTVKDCLNLYKSTWGYTRMEVEVTGDFLEVEKKVITSEDFIGSVYGLEYLIRKEKLGSGRKYGQ
;
A
#
# COMPACT_ATOMS: atom_id res chain seq x y z
N ASP A 1 -9.86 30.98 -26.31
CA ASP A 1 -10.52 31.14 -27.61
C ASP A 1 -9.76 32.18 -28.43
N ALA A 2 -9.55 31.89 -29.70
CA ALA A 2 -8.91 32.79 -30.67
C ALA A 2 -9.72 32.77 -31.98
N VAL A 3 -9.56 33.78 -32.80
CA VAL A 3 -10.21 33.87 -34.12
C VAL A 3 -9.15 34.16 -35.17
N ILE A 4 -9.11 33.34 -36.22
CA ILE A 4 -8.30 33.63 -37.40
C ILE A 4 -9.19 34.42 -38.37
N THR A 5 -8.81 35.65 -38.67
CA THR A 5 -9.54 36.50 -39.66
C THR A 5 -8.75 36.52 -40.95
N ILE A 6 -9.41 36.14 -42.06
CA ILE A 6 -8.85 36.15 -43.41
C ILE A 6 -9.55 37.26 -44.19
N ASN A 7 -8.84 38.30 -44.54
CA ASN A 7 -9.32 39.37 -45.37
C ASN A 7 -8.89 39.15 -46.84
N SER A 8 -9.85 39.15 -47.74
CA SER A 8 -9.59 39.00 -49.18
C SER A 8 -10.42 39.97 -49.99
N ASN A 9 -10.14 40.10 -51.27
CA ASN A 9 -10.96 40.89 -52.22
C ASN A 9 -12.37 40.25 -52.42
N LEU A 10 -12.61 39.07 -51.88
CA LEU A 10 -13.90 38.39 -51.97
C LEU A 10 -14.71 38.46 -50.65
N GLY A 11 -14.13 39.06 -49.62
CA GLY A 11 -14.76 39.25 -48.31
C GLY A 11 -13.85 38.91 -47.14
N GLU A 12 -14.39 39.05 -45.94
CA GLU A 12 -13.77 38.67 -44.67
C GLU A 12 -14.34 37.33 -44.20
N TYR A 13 -13.44 36.44 -43.80
CA TYR A 13 -13.77 35.13 -43.28
C TYR A 13 -13.17 35.00 -41.88
N GLN A 14 -13.96 34.50 -40.94
CA GLN A 14 -13.53 34.28 -39.56
C GLN A 14 -13.61 32.80 -39.22
N VAL A 15 -12.51 32.23 -38.70
CA VAL A 15 -12.41 30.84 -38.22
C VAL A 15 -12.18 30.89 -36.73
N PRO A 16 -13.17 30.56 -35.89
CA PRO A 16 -12.97 30.42 -34.46
C PRO A 16 -12.05 29.23 -34.16
N VAL A 17 -11.07 29.44 -33.30
CA VAL A 17 -10.17 28.39 -32.80
C VAL A 17 -10.39 28.26 -31.32
N HIS A 18 -10.82 27.09 -30.88
CA HIS A 18 -10.92 26.74 -29.49
C HIS A 18 -9.74 25.82 -29.12
N ALA A 19 -8.94 26.23 -28.15
CA ALA A 19 -7.91 25.40 -27.55
C ALA A 19 -8.24 25.23 -26.08
N GLU A 20 -8.36 23.99 -25.67
CA GLU A 20 -8.49 23.61 -24.28
C GLU A 20 -7.17 22.97 -23.83
N ILE A 21 -6.58 23.49 -22.76
CA ILE A 21 -5.42 22.88 -22.12
C ILE A 21 -6.00 21.96 -21.06
N THR A 22 -6.04 20.68 -21.33
CA THR A 22 -6.21 19.68 -20.29
C THR A 22 -4.92 19.59 -19.52
N ASP A 23 -4.97 19.76 -18.20
CA ASP A 23 -3.83 19.38 -17.35
C ASP A 23 -3.77 17.84 -17.40
N ASP A 24 -2.81 17.31 -18.16
CA ASP A 24 -2.69 15.87 -18.44
C ASP A 24 -2.37 15.05 -17.19
N GLY A 25 -2.45 15.64 -15.99
CA GLY A 25 -2.12 15.00 -14.72
C GLY A 25 -0.63 14.64 -14.60
N ILE A 26 -0.28 14.00 -13.53
CA ILE A 26 1.09 13.54 -13.27
C ILE A 26 1.28 12.16 -13.92
N GLN A 27 2.18 12.07 -14.88
CA GLN A 27 2.42 10.84 -15.62
C GLN A 27 3.12 9.81 -14.72
N THR A 28 2.58 8.59 -14.70
CA THR A 28 3.10 7.44 -13.97
C THR A 28 3.17 6.21 -14.86
N SER A 29 3.79 5.13 -14.38
CA SER A 29 3.85 3.86 -15.14
C SER A 29 2.45 3.24 -15.38
N ARG A 30 1.43 3.67 -14.65
CA ARG A 30 0.05 3.17 -14.71
C ARG A 30 -0.94 4.17 -15.34
N GLY A 31 -0.43 5.27 -15.88
CA GLY A 31 -1.22 6.34 -16.50
C GLY A 31 -1.14 7.64 -15.74
N ALA A 32 -1.93 8.62 -16.16
CA ALA A 32 -1.98 9.93 -15.55
C ALA A 32 -2.73 9.90 -14.20
N VAL A 33 -2.19 10.63 -13.23
CA VAL A 33 -2.82 10.84 -11.91
C VAL A 33 -3.11 12.33 -11.76
N ASP A 34 -4.38 12.67 -11.83
CA ASP A 34 -4.89 14.04 -11.79
C ASP A 34 -5.82 14.32 -10.59
N ASN A 35 -6.22 13.26 -9.87
CA ASN A 35 -7.12 13.34 -8.73
C ASN A 35 -6.83 12.23 -7.71
N LEU A 36 -7.47 12.30 -6.56
CA LEU A 36 -7.28 11.34 -5.46
C LEU A 36 -7.72 9.92 -5.83
N GLU A 37 -8.76 9.75 -6.66
CA GLU A 37 -9.21 8.42 -7.08
C GLU A 37 -8.17 7.72 -7.96
N ALA A 38 -7.57 8.45 -8.92
CA ALA A 38 -6.48 7.95 -9.74
C ALA A 38 -5.24 7.61 -8.89
N PHE A 39 -4.94 8.42 -7.87
CA PHE A 39 -3.87 8.13 -6.91
C PHE A 39 -4.12 6.85 -6.11
N ILE A 40 -5.35 6.62 -5.65
CA ILE A 40 -5.71 5.40 -4.93
C ILE A 40 -5.54 4.16 -5.82
N LYS A 41 -5.96 4.22 -7.08
CA LYS A 41 -5.76 3.15 -8.06
C LYS A 41 -4.26 2.88 -8.31
N LEU A 42 -3.45 3.92 -8.36
CA LEU A 42 -2.00 3.78 -8.44
C LEU A 42 -1.47 3.08 -7.18
N ALA A 43 -1.87 3.51 -5.98
CA ALA A 43 -1.43 2.93 -4.71
C ALA A 43 -1.84 1.46 -4.55
N GLU A 44 -2.99 1.08 -5.05
CA GLU A 44 -3.44 -0.31 -5.07
C GLU A 44 -2.59 -1.18 -6.01
N SER A 45 -2.20 -0.65 -7.16
CA SER A 45 -1.45 -1.40 -8.19
C SER A 45 0.06 -1.34 -8.03
N ASP A 46 0.59 -0.21 -7.57
CA ASP A 46 2.02 0.04 -7.31
C ASP A 46 2.22 1.00 -6.14
N TYR A 47 2.26 0.42 -4.94
CA TYR A 47 2.38 1.20 -3.70
C TYR A 47 3.69 2.00 -3.61
N ARG A 48 4.78 1.48 -4.22
CA ARG A 48 6.07 2.19 -4.23
C ARG A 48 6.04 3.42 -5.13
N GLU A 49 5.44 3.30 -6.31
CA GLU A 49 5.31 4.44 -7.22
C GLU A 49 4.38 5.49 -6.63
N ALA A 50 3.25 5.07 -6.04
CA ALA A 50 2.36 5.96 -5.32
C ALA A 50 3.08 6.70 -4.17
N PHE A 51 3.94 6.01 -3.42
CA PHE A 51 4.71 6.65 -2.36
C PHE A 51 5.70 7.68 -2.90
N ARG A 52 6.34 7.43 -4.04
CA ARG A 52 7.21 8.44 -4.68
C ARG A 52 6.42 9.68 -5.07
N LEU A 53 5.22 9.49 -5.63
CA LEU A 53 4.32 10.60 -5.96
C LEU A 53 3.86 11.34 -4.69
N TYR A 54 3.44 10.61 -3.66
CA TYR A 54 3.01 11.15 -2.37
C TYR A 54 4.08 12.04 -1.71
N THR A 55 5.36 11.68 -1.85
CA THR A 55 6.48 12.44 -1.30
C THR A 55 7.00 13.55 -2.21
N SER A 56 6.45 13.69 -3.41
CA SER A 56 6.85 14.70 -4.38
C SER A 56 6.12 16.03 -4.15
N GLU A 57 6.74 17.13 -4.57
CA GLU A 57 6.10 18.46 -4.57
C GLU A 57 4.84 18.51 -5.45
N SER A 58 4.75 17.62 -6.43
CA SER A 58 3.63 17.54 -7.35
C SER A 58 2.36 16.95 -6.73
N PHE A 59 2.44 16.29 -5.58
CA PHE A 59 1.29 15.62 -4.98
C PHE A 59 0.13 16.58 -4.64
N LEU A 60 0.44 17.83 -4.31
CA LEU A 60 -0.59 18.84 -4.05
C LEU A 60 -1.51 19.08 -5.25
N LYS A 61 -1.05 18.83 -6.48
CA LYS A 61 -1.89 18.91 -7.69
C LYS A 61 -2.99 17.84 -7.69
N VAL A 62 -2.69 16.65 -7.14
CA VAL A 62 -3.65 15.54 -7.01
C VAL A 62 -4.81 15.91 -6.08
N LEU A 63 -4.58 16.83 -5.14
CA LEU A 63 -5.58 17.29 -4.17
C LEU A 63 -6.35 18.53 -4.64
N GLN A 64 -6.00 19.10 -5.80
CA GLN A 64 -6.71 20.26 -6.35
C GLN A 64 -8.14 19.88 -6.73
N GLY A 65 -9.12 20.62 -6.22
CA GLY A 65 -10.53 20.36 -6.47
C GLY A 65 -11.15 19.26 -5.58
N GLU A 66 -10.35 18.60 -4.75
CA GLU A 66 -10.81 17.67 -3.73
C GLU A 66 -11.26 18.40 -2.44
N ASP A 67 -11.72 17.66 -1.43
CA ASP A 67 -12.08 18.23 -0.13
C ASP A 67 -10.89 19.00 0.48
N PRO A 68 -11.06 20.26 0.90
CA PRO A 68 -9.99 21.05 1.50
C PRO A 68 -9.38 20.42 2.76
N GLY A 69 -10.10 19.53 3.43
CA GLY A 69 -9.61 18.76 4.57
C GLY A 69 -8.48 17.79 4.20
N TYR A 70 -8.44 17.31 2.95
CA TYR A 70 -7.40 16.38 2.50
C TYR A 70 -6.03 17.03 2.39
N GLU A 71 -5.96 18.29 1.98
CA GLU A 71 -4.69 19.01 2.00
C GLU A 71 -4.17 19.21 3.43
N SER A 72 -5.04 19.53 4.37
CA SER A 72 -4.67 19.66 5.78
C SER A 72 -4.19 18.33 6.36
N LEU A 73 -4.87 17.24 6.05
CA LEU A 73 -4.49 15.88 6.43
C LEU A 73 -3.12 15.51 5.83
N TYR A 74 -2.92 15.73 4.54
CA TYR A 74 -1.64 15.48 3.87
C TYR A 74 -0.49 16.24 4.53
N ARG A 75 -0.66 17.55 4.81
CA ARG A 75 0.36 18.35 5.48
C ARG A 75 0.66 17.87 6.90
N GLY A 76 -0.31 17.29 7.59
CA GLY A 76 -0.12 16.63 8.89
C GLY A 76 0.71 15.34 8.78
N MET A 77 0.48 14.54 7.74
CA MET A 77 1.10 13.21 7.54
C MET A 77 2.41 13.27 6.74
N SER A 78 2.73 14.38 6.06
CA SER A 78 3.93 14.53 5.24
C SER A 78 5.11 15.17 5.97
N ARG A 79 5.17 15.10 7.31
CA ARG A 79 6.29 15.58 8.11
C ARG A 79 7.50 14.66 7.99
N ASN A 80 8.68 15.21 7.88
CA ASN A 80 9.92 14.44 7.75
C ASN A 80 10.29 13.70 9.05
N PRO A 81 10.74 12.43 8.96
CA PRO A 81 10.78 11.63 7.75
C PRO A 81 9.41 11.07 7.38
N VAL A 82 9.05 11.16 6.10
CA VAL A 82 7.80 10.55 5.58
C VAL A 82 8.04 9.05 5.38
N THR A 83 7.07 8.23 5.79
CA THR A 83 7.12 6.77 5.71
C THR A 83 5.91 6.22 4.98
N TYR A 84 5.96 4.96 4.57
CA TYR A 84 4.81 4.24 4.04
C TYR A 84 3.60 4.25 5.00
N GLN A 85 3.86 4.23 6.31
CA GLN A 85 2.83 4.34 7.34
C GLN A 85 2.06 5.65 7.23
N HIS A 86 2.75 6.78 7.03
CA HIS A 86 2.09 8.08 6.87
C HIS A 86 1.20 8.15 5.63
N MET A 87 1.65 7.57 4.50
CA MET A 87 0.79 7.48 3.31
C MET A 87 -0.41 6.59 3.56
N GLU A 88 -0.24 5.46 4.26
CA GLU A 88 -1.35 4.58 4.63
C GLU A 88 -2.38 5.31 5.51
N GLU A 89 -1.92 6.01 6.52
CA GLU A 89 -2.79 6.80 7.41
C GLU A 89 -3.50 7.93 6.66
N PHE A 90 -2.83 8.57 5.71
CA PHE A 90 -3.45 9.55 4.83
C PHE A 90 -4.59 8.91 4.01
N LEU A 91 -4.32 7.80 3.34
CA LEU A 91 -5.32 7.10 2.51
C LEU A 91 -6.55 6.69 3.34
N ILE A 92 -6.34 6.16 4.55
CA ILE A 92 -7.42 5.80 5.49
C ILE A 92 -8.17 7.06 5.93
N GLY A 93 -7.44 8.12 6.27
CA GLY A 93 -8.00 9.39 6.74
C GLY A 93 -8.87 10.11 5.71
N THR A 94 -8.68 9.86 4.41
CA THR A 94 -9.60 10.35 3.36
C THR A 94 -10.94 9.62 3.35
N GLY A 95 -11.08 8.52 4.10
CA GLY A 95 -12.29 7.67 4.11
C GLY A 95 -12.48 6.84 2.84
N LYS A 96 -11.52 6.86 1.92
CA LYS A 96 -11.60 6.14 0.64
C LYS A 96 -10.84 4.80 0.67
N LYS A 97 -10.19 4.47 1.78
CA LYS A 97 -9.47 3.22 1.98
C LYS A 97 -9.78 2.65 3.36
N GLU A 98 -10.10 1.36 3.39
CA GLU A 98 -10.27 0.62 4.63
C GLU A 98 -8.91 0.25 5.24
N PRO A 99 -8.78 0.26 6.58
CA PRO A 99 -7.59 -0.24 7.26
C PRO A 99 -7.33 -1.71 6.94
N VAL A 100 -6.06 -2.07 6.81
CA VAL A 100 -5.67 -3.47 6.67
C VAL A 100 -5.84 -4.17 8.01
N THR A 101 -6.58 -5.27 8.02
CA THR A 101 -6.68 -6.19 9.16
C THR A 101 -6.03 -7.52 8.83
N LEU A 102 -5.56 -8.21 9.86
CA LEU A 102 -4.89 -9.50 9.74
C LEU A 102 -5.69 -10.60 10.42
N ARG A 103 -5.70 -11.77 9.79
CA ARG A 103 -6.29 -12.98 10.33
C ARG A 103 -5.30 -14.12 10.22
N LEU A 104 -5.15 -14.89 11.31
CA LEU A 104 -4.38 -16.12 11.32
C LEU A 104 -5.27 -17.30 10.88
N GLU A 105 -4.68 -18.24 10.18
CA GLU A 105 -5.36 -19.51 9.85
C GLU A 105 -5.73 -20.29 11.10
N LYS A 106 -4.81 -20.34 12.06
CA LYS A 106 -4.93 -21.04 13.32
C LYS A 106 -4.41 -20.16 14.45
N THR A 107 -5.02 -20.22 15.61
CA THR A 107 -4.58 -19.52 16.83
C THR A 107 -3.89 -20.46 17.82
N GLU A 108 -4.07 -21.75 17.67
CA GLU A 108 -3.45 -22.79 18.46
C GLU A 108 -3.09 -24.00 17.59
N GLN A 109 -2.00 -24.67 17.93
CA GLN A 109 -1.61 -25.94 17.32
C GLN A 109 -0.99 -26.86 18.35
N THR A 110 -1.40 -28.11 18.34
CA THR A 110 -0.90 -29.16 19.23
C THR A 110 -0.20 -30.22 18.40
N TRP A 111 0.95 -30.64 18.88
CA TRP A 111 1.73 -31.72 18.30
C TRP A 111 1.92 -32.82 19.35
N ASP A 112 1.43 -33.99 19.04
CA ASP A 112 1.57 -35.18 19.90
C ASP A 112 2.68 -36.07 19.33
N HIS A 113 3.49 -36.66 20.21
CA HIS A 113 4.53 -37.65 19.88
C HIS A 113 5.52 -37.21 18.80
N LEU A 114 6.19 -36.06 19.03
CA LEU A 114 7.23 -35.57 18.13
C LEU A 114 8.52 -36.38 18.23
N ASP A 115 8.78 -37.21 17.23
CA ASP A 115 9.99 -38.04 17.13
C ASP A 115 11.13 -37.34 16.38
N THR A 116 10.80 -36.36 15.54
CA THR A 116 11.74 -35.60 14.73
C THR A 116 11.44 -34.10 14.80
N THR A 117 12.40 -33.27 14.38
CA THR A 117 12.16 -31.83 14.12
C THR A 117 11.11 -31.70 13.04
N VAL A 118 10.12 -30.85 13.27
CA VAL A 118 9.02 -30.59 12.34
C VAL A 118 9.16 -29.19 11.75
N LYS A 119 9.01 -29.09 10.45
CA LYS A 119 8.80 -27.83 9.73
C LYS A 119 7.32 -27.73 9.38
N ASP A 120 6.70 -26.61 9.71
CA ASP A 120 5.30 -26.34 9.37
C ASP A 120 5.12 -24.87 8.99
N CYS A 121 3.95 -24.49 8.53
CA CYS A 121 3.61 -23.18 8.02
C CYS A 121 2.31 -22.68 8.66
N LEU A 122 2.31 -21.41 9.06
CA LEU A 122 1.13 -20.70 9.54
C LEU A 122 0.73 -19.63 8.52
N ASN A 123 -0.46 -19.75 7.94
CA ASN A 123 -0.94 -18.77 6.98
C ASN A 123 -1.53 -17.54 7.67
N LEU A 124 -1.04 -16.38 7.24
CA LEU A 124 -1.53 -15.06 7.61
C LEU A 124 -2.31 -14.49 6.42
N TYR A 125 -3.48 -13.93 6.68
CA TYR A 125 -4.35 -13.32 5.68
C TYR A 125 -4.54 -11.85 5.98
N LYS A 126 -4.33 -10.99 5.00
CA LYS A 126 -4.69 -9.57 5.08
C LYS A 126 -6.03 -9.31 4.40
N SER A 127 -6.83 -8.41 4.95
CA SER A 127 -8.17 -8.11 4.47
C SER A 127 -8.22 -7.36 3.14
N THR A 128 -7.23 -6.50 2.90
CA THR A 128 -7.18 -5.61 1.72
C THR A 128 -5.74 -5.26 1.38
N TRP A 129 -5.54 -4.52 0.28
CA TRP A 129 -4.25 -3.95 -0.10
C TRP A 129 -3.80 -2.87 0.90
N GLY A 130 -2.53 -2.54 0.89
CA GLY A 130 -1.95 -1.46 1.68
C GLY A 130 -0.69 -1.86 2.42
N TYR A 131 -0.12 -0.91 3.13
CA TYR A 131 1.11 -1.11 3.89
C TYR A 131 0.83 -1.84 5.20
N THR A 132 1.60 -2.89 5.44
CA THR A 132 1.67 -3.59 6.73
C THR A 132 3.12 -3.88 7.08
N ARG A 133 3.43 -3.80 8.36
CA ARG A 133 4.70 -4.26 8.93
C ARG A 133 4.42 -4.94 10.27
N MET A 134 4.86 -6.17 10.38
CA MET A 134 4.67 -6.99 11.56
C MET A 134 6.03 -7.46 12.09
N GLU A 135 6.14 -7.58 13.39
CA GLU A 135 7.25 -8.24 14.06
C GLU A 135 6.76 -9.56 14.65
N VAL A 136 7.54 -10.61 14.44
CA VAL A 136 7.26 -11.95 14.96
C VAL A 136 8.18 -12.19 16.14
N GLU A 137 7.60 -12.33 17.31
CA GLU A 137 8.29 -12.73 18.51
C GLU A 137 7.98 -14.20 18.82
N VAL A 138 8.97 -14.91 19.31
CA VAL A 138 8.85 -16.34 19.63
C VAL A 138 9.29 -16.55 21.06
N THR A 139 8.43 -17.22 21.84
CA THR A 139 8.76 -17.71 23.18
C THR A 139 8.86 -19.22 23.16
N GLY A 140 9.83 -19.76 23.87
CA GLY A 140 10.15 -21.19 23.84
C GLY A 140 11.34 -21.49 22.95
N ASP A 141 12.39 -22.04 23.53
CA ASP A 141 13.67 -22.32 22.88
C ASP A 141 13.61 -23.40 21.79
N PHE A 142 12.54 -24.19 21.79
CA PHE A 142 12.27 -25.23 20.80
C PHE A 142 11.58 -24.72 19.53
N LEU A 143 11.08 -23.49 19.52
CA LEU A 143 10.35 -22.90 18.41
C LEU A 143 11.23 -21.87 17.69
N GLU A 144 11.35 -21.98 16.39
CA GLU A 144 12.15 -21.07 15.56
C GLU A 144 11.35 -20.61 14.35
N VAL A 145 11.49 -19.33 14.00
CA VAL A 145 10.96 -18.76 12.77
C VAL A 145 12.11 -18.21 11.93
N GLU A 146 12.03 -18.39 10.63
CA GLU A 146 13.05 -17.89 9.70
C GLU A 146 13.00 -16.37 9.58
N LYS A 147 11.79 -15.81 9.52
CA LYS A 147 11.58 -14.39 9.28
C LYS A 147 10.88 -13.73 10.47
N LYS A 148 11.56 -12.74 11.05
CA LYS A 148 11.06 -11.98 12.21
C LYS A 148 10.36 -10.68 11.87
N VAL A 149 10.52 -10.16 10.65
CA VAL A 149 9.83 -8.96 10.17
C VAL A 149 9.14 -9.29 8.86
N ILE A 150 7.83 -9.14 8.84
CA ILE A 150 6.97 -9.41 7.68
C ILE A 150 6.38 -8.08 7.24
N THR A 151 6.42 -7.81 5.93
CA THR A 151 5.85 -6.60 5.35
C THR A 151 4.80 -6.95 4.30
N SER A 152 4.06 -5.95 3.84
CA SER A 152 3.10 -6.13 2.75
C SER A 152 3.71 -6.71 1.47
N GLU A 153 5.01 -6.54 1.25
CA GLU A 153 5.73 -7.07 0.08
C GLU A 153 5.96 -8.59 0.13
N ASP A 154 5.85 -9.20 1.31
CA ASP A 154 6.00 -10.63 1.50
C ASP A 154 4.74 -11.42 1.15
N PHE A 155 3.61 -10.74 1.07
CA PHE A 155 2.33 -11.37 0.73
C PHE A 155 2.23 -11.65 -0.77
N ILE A 156 1.79 -12.84 -1.09
CA ILE A 156 1.36 -13.20 -2.45
C ILE A 156 -0.16 -13.00 -2.49
N GLY A 157 -0.60 -11.91 -3.13
CA GLY A 157 -1.98 -11.49 -3.02
C GLY A 157 -2.34 -11.09 -1.58
N SER A 158 -3.25 -11.81 -0.96
CA SER A 158 -3.69 -11.57 0.43
C SER A 158 -3.09 -12.53 1.46
N VAL A 159 -2.18 -13.42 1.07
CA VAL A 159 -1.69 -14.52 1.92
C VAL A 159 -0.17 -14.49 2.07
N TYR A 160 0.31 -14.71 3.29
CA TYR A 160 1.71 -14.99 3.61
C TYR A 160 1.81 -16.24 4.46
N GLY A 161 2.68 -17.17 4.08
CA GLY A 161 3.00 -18.37 4.85
C GLY A 161 4.21 -18.15 5.75
N LEU A 162 4.00 -18.07 7.05
CA LEU A 162 5.07 -18.02 8.04
C LEU A 162 5.58 -19.42 8.32
N GLU A 163 6.76 -19.74 7.81
CA GLU A 163 7.43 -21.01 8.10
C GLU A 163 8.05 -20.99 9.50
N TYR A 164 7.87 -22.10 10.22
CA TYR A 164 8.46 -22.28 11.53
C TYR A 164 8.97 -23.71 11.73
N LEU A 165 9.88 -23.88 12.67
CA LEU A 165 10.49 -25.15 13.04
C LEU A 165 10.22 -25.45 14.51
N ILE A 166 9.83 -26.69 14.80
CA ILE A 166 9.78 -27.24 16.15
C ILE A 166 11.00 -28.15 16.31
N ARG A 167 11.98 -27.71 17.08
CA ARG A 167 13.25 -28.39 17.31
C ARG A 167 13.10 -29.52 18.31
N LYS A 168 13.07 -30.75 17.82
CA LYS A 168 12.95 -31.95 18.67
C LYS A 168 14.04 -32.04 19.74
N GLU A 169 15.26 -31.71 19.39
CA GLU A 169 16.42 -31.75 20.28
C GLU A 169 16.32 -30.81 21.49
N LYS A 170 15.46 -29.82 21.41
CA LYS A 170 15.19 -28.83 22.46
C LYS A 170 13.96 -29.15 23.32
N LEU A 171 13.21 -30.17 22.95
CA LEU A 171 11.94 -30.55 23.60
C LEU A 171 12.21 -31.47 24.74
N GLY A 172 12.97 -31.78 25.47
CA GLY A 172 13.01 -32.69 26.62
C GLY A 172 11.75 -33.58 26.79
N SER A 173 11.55 -34.13 27.94
CA SER A 173 10.35 -34.94 28.28
C SER A 173 9.22 -34.03 28.81
N GLY A 174 7.96 -34.44 28.58
CA GLY A 174 6.76 -33.76 29.06
C GLY A 174 6.19 -32.71 28.08
N ARG A 175 5.17 -31.99 28.53
CA ARG A 175 4.51 -30.94 27.73
C ARG A 175 5.36 -29.67 27.71
N LYS A 176 5.51 -29.07 26.56
CA LYS A 176 6.13 -27.76 26.37
C LYS A 176 5.13 -26.83 25.71
N TYR A 177 5.20 -25.56 26.08
CA TYR A 177 4.38 -24.50 25.51
C TYR A 177 5.31 -23.42 24.94
N GLY A 178 5.00 -22.97 23.74
CA GLY A 178 5.65 -21.85 23.06
C GLY A 178 4.60 -20.95 22.41
N GLN A 179 4.98 -19.71 22.16
CA GLN A 179 4.13 -18.73 21.53
C GLN A 179 4.93 -17.95 20.49
#